data_9fe056ce397ea0519de8852b5e2ab5b4
#
_entry.id   9fe056ce397ea0519de8852b5e2ab5b4
#
_cell.length_a   1.000
_cell.length_b   1.000
_cell.length_c   1.000
_cell.angle_alpha   90.00
_cell.angle_beta   90.00
_cell.angle_gamma   90.00
#
_symmetry.space_group_name_H-M   'P 1'
#
loop_
_entity.id
_entity.type
_entity.pdbx_description
1 polymer ?
#
loop_
_entity_poly.entity_id
_entity_poly.type
_entity_poly.pdbx_seq_one_letter_code
_entity_poly.pdbx_strand_id
1 'polypeptide(L)'
;MPLYILILFLTFFSNTLAEEISGVPKIVDGDTVHINDNKFRLEGIDAPEMRQQCKKESLKISSIIGFTFYKDYSCGKVSKEKLISKIHGSKIKCIFTTKDKYKRYIATCYKEKI
;
A
#
# COMPACT_ATOMS: atom_id res chain seq x y z
N MET A 1 22.52 -42.26 17.71
CA MET A 1 22.34 -40.82 18.00
C MET A 1 21.38 -40.66 19.15
N PRO A 2 21.71 -39.85 20.13
CA PRO A 2 20.80 -39.63 21.25
C PRO A 2 19.54 -38.90 20.78
N LEU A 3 18.40 -39.33 21.29
CA LEU A 3 17.07 -38.81 20.92
C LEU A 3 16.88 -37.32 21.14
N TYR A 4 17.63 -36.75 22.11
CA TYR A 4 17.56 -35.33 22.44
C TYR A 4 18.16 -34.42 21.36
N ILE A 5 19.05 -34.88 20.50
CA ILE A 5 19.59 -34.11 19.37
C ILE A 5 18.50 -33.96 18.30
N LEU A 6 17.66 -34.97 18.12
CA LEU A 6 16.53 -34.91 17.20
C LEU A 6 15.44 -33.93 17.69
N ILE A 7 15.23 -33.90 19.02
CA ILE A 7 14.26 -33.00 19.65
C ILE A 7 14.74 -31.54 19.58
N LEU A 8 16.06 -31.30 19.70
CA LEU A 8 16.62 -29.95 19.58
C LEU A 8 16.48 -29.35 18.17
N PHE A 9 16.45 -30.23 17.15
CA PHE A 9 16.29 -29.78 15.76
C PHE A 9 14.84 -29.40 15.40
N LEU A 10 13.88 -29.93 16.15
CA LEU A 10 12.45 -29.67 15.95
C LEU A 10 11.99 -28.31 16.52
N THR A 11 12.78 -27.68 17.40
CA THR A 11 12.41 -26.42 18.05
C THR A 11 12.77 -25.17 17.24
N PHE A 12 13.44 -25.33 16.09
CA PHE A 12 13.86 -24.19 15.25
C PHE A 12 12.88 -23.85 14.11
N PHE A 13 11.75 -24.55 14.01
CA PHE A 13 10.68 -24.15 13.09
C PHE A 13 9.79 -23.09 13.74
N SER A 14 10.29 -21.84 13.81
CA SER A 14 9.43 -20.72 14.08
C SER A 14 8.56 -20.47 12.83
N ASN A 15 7.34 -20.98 12.88
CA ASN A 15 6.34 -20.65 11.87
C ASN A 15 5.95 -19.18 12.05
N THR A 16 6.49 -18.30 11.22
CA THR A 16 5.96 -16.95 11.07
C THR A 16 4.64 -17.06 10.33
N LEU A 17 3.54 -17.11 11.10
CA LEU A 17 2.19 -17.10 10.53
C LEU A 17 1.86 -15.67 10.10
N ALA A 18 1.35 -15.52 8.87
CA ALA A 18 0.78 -14.27 8.40
C ALA A 18 -0.46 -13.95 9.23
N GLU A 19 -0.57 -12.70 9.67
CA GLU A 19 -1.75 -12.19 10.35
C GLU A 19 -2.67 -11.48 9.37
N GLU A 20 -3.96 -11.41 9.67
CA GLU A 20 -4.92 -10.67 8.87
C GLU A 20 -5.81 -9.78 9.72
N ILE A 21 -6.12 -8.61 9.19
CA ILE A 21 -7.07 -7.66 9.77
C ILE A 21 -8.04 -7.23 8.67
N SER A 22 -9.32 -7.20 8.99
CA SER A 22 -10.38 -6.75 8.08
C SER A 22 -11.13 -5.57 8.67
N GLY A 23 -11.56 -4.67 7.81
CA GLY A 23 -12.38 -3.53 8.21
C GLY A 23 -12.54 -2.53 7.08
N VAL A 24 -13.36 -1.51 7.31
CA VAL A 24 -13.48 -0.37 6.40
C VAL A 24 -12.29 0.55 6.63
N PRO A 25 -11.42 0.74 5.64
CA PRO A 25 -10.21 1.51 5.83
C PRO A 25 -10.46 3.02 5.77
N LYS A 26 -9.62 3.76 6.49
CA LYS A 26 -9.38 5.17 6.25
C LYS A 26 -8.20 5.30 5.30
N ILE A 27 -8.39 5.96 4.18
CA ILE A 27 -7.33 6.15 3.19
C ILE A 27 -6.48 7.35 3.60
N VAL A 28 -5.18 7.15 3.73
CA VAL A 28 -4.22 8.20 4.09
C VAL A 28 -3.63 8.83 2.82
N ASP A 29 -3.11 7.99 1.94
CA ASP A 29 -2.62 8.36 0.61
C ASP A 29 -2.77 7.17 -0.36
N GLY A 30 -2.17 7.25 -1.54
CA GLY A 30 -2.35 6.23 -2.58
C GLY A 30 -1.79 4.84 -2.26
N ASP A 31 -1.00 4.69 -1.22
CA ASP A 31 -0.38 3.42 -0.83
C ASP A 31 -0.48 3.10 0.67
N THR A 32 -1.17 3.91 1.45
CA THR A 32 -1.29 3.74 2.90
C THR A 32 -2.72 3.86 3.36
N VAL A 33 -3.17 2.87 4.11
CA VAL A 33 -4.51 2.81 4.69
C VAL A 33 -4.43 2.52 6.20
N HIS A 34 -5.42 2.99 6.94
CA HIS A 34 -5.60 2.65 8.35
C HIS A 34 -6.86 1.82 8.52
N ILE A 35 -6.75 0.69 9.21
CA ILE A 35 -7.90 -0.08 9.68
C ILE A 35 -7.83 -0.07 11.20
N ASN A 36 -8.83 0.52 11.85
CA ASN A 36 -8.79 0.84 13.27
C ASN A 36 -7.53 1.69 13.55
N ASP A 37 -6.73 1.34 14.53
CA ASP A 37 -5.49 2.04 14.87
C ASP A 37 -4.25 1.48 14.16
N ASN A 38 -4.43 0.52 13.26
CA ASN A 38 -3.33 -0.13 12.54
C ASN A 38 -3.07 0.56 11.21
N LYS A 39 -1.81 0.83 10.94
CA LYS A 39 -1.34 1.45 9.69
C LYS A 39 -0.80 0.36 8.76
N PHE A 40 -1.27 0.37 7.52
CA PHE A 40 -0.85 -0.58 6.48
C PHE A 40 -0.29 0.15 5.28
N ARG A 41 0.91 -0.26 4.88
CA ARG A 41 1.49 0.11 3.59
C ARG A 41 1.18 -0.99 2.60
N LEU A 42 0.54 -0.64 1.51
CA LEU A 42 0.17 -1.60 0.46
C LEU A 42 1.41 -2.08 -0.28
N GLU A 43 1.65 -3.39 -0.22
CA GLU A 43 2.80 -4.02 -0.87
C GLU A 43 2.72 -3.90 -2.39
N GLY A 44 3.86 -3.61 -3.01
CA GLY A 44 3.97 -3.52 -4.47
C GLY A 44 3.41 -2.24 -5.06
N ILE A 45 2.89 -1.32 -4.26
CA ILE A 45 2.39 -0.01 -4.69
C ILE A 45 3.31 1.07 -4.14
N ASP A 46 3.76 1.95 -5.02
CA ASP A 46 4.48 3.16 -4.66
C ASP A 46 3.74 4.36 -5.26
N ALA A 47 3.04 5.08 -4.41
CA ALA A 47 2.22 6.21 -4.81
C ALA A 47 2.87 7.53 -4.38
N PRO A 48 2.61 8.62 -5.12
CA PRO A 48 3.02 9.95 -4.69
C PRO A 48 2.47 10.30 -3.32
N GLU A 49 3.27 10.96 -2.49
CA GLU A 49 2.82 11.46 -1.20
C GLU A 49 1.74 12.53 -1.37
N MET A 50 0.91 12.73 -0.36
CA MET A 50 -0.24 13.66 -0.43
C MET A 50 0.10 15.07 -0.89
N ARG A 51 1.26 15.58 -0.49
CA ARG A 51 1.72 16.92 -0.85
C ARG A 51 2.51 16.99 -2.15
N GLN A 52 2.77 15.84 -2.77
CA GLN A 52 3.59 15.78 -3.97
C GLN A 52 2.88 16.42 -5.15
N GLN A 53 3.62 17.27 -5.88
CA GLN A 53 3.21 17.84 -7.15
C GLN A 53 3.93 17.11 -8.28
N CYS A 54 3.21 16.86 -9.35
CA CYS A 54 3.73 16.25 -10.55
C CYS A 54 3.42 17.12 -11.75
N LYS A 55 4.11 16.88 -12.85
CA LYS A 55 3.88 17.62 -14.11
C LYS A 55 3.15 16.75 -15.11
N LYS A 56 2.22 17.34 -15.83
CA LYS A 56 1.56 16.73 -16.96
C LYS A 56 1.56 17.67 -18.14
N GLU A 57 1.53 17.13 -19.34
CA GLU A 57 1.43 17.89 -20.56
C GLU A 57 0.09 18.62 -20.61
N SER A 58 0.14 19.96 -20.71
CA SER A 58 -1.06 20.81 -20.71
C SER A 58 -1.57 21.17 -22.10
N LEU A 59 -0.68 21.19 -23.10
CA LEU A 59 -1.02 21.53 -24.48
C LEU A 59 -0.33 20.54 -25.44
N LYS A 60 -1.11 19.94 -26.35
CA LYS A 60 -0.62 19.00 -27.37
C LYS A 60 -0.30 19.70 -28.69
N ILE A 61 0.48 20.78 -28.65
CA ILE A 61 0.90 21.52 -29.85
C ILE A 61 2.40 21.42 -30.09
N SER A 62 3.09 20.53 -29.41
CA SER A 62 4.53 20.34 -29.52
C SER A 62 4.99 19.95 -30.93
N SER A 63 4.14 19.27 -31.70
CA SER A 63 4.41 18.92 -33.09
C SER A 63 4.40 20.13 -34.04
N ILE A 64 3.74 21.22 -33.66
CA ILE A 64 3.62 22.45 -34.47
C ILE A 64 4.70 23.45 -34.11
N ILE A 65 4.96 23.67 -32.82
CA ILE A 65 5.89 24.72 -32.35
C ILE A 65 7.18 24.18 -31.73
N GLY A 66 7.33 22.86 -31.57
CA GLY A 66 8.52 22.24 -31.03
C GLY A 66 8.67 22.37 -29.51
N PHE A 67 7.67 22.90 -28.79
CA PHE A 67 7.66 23.06 -27.34
C PHE A 67 6.53 22.25 -26.72
N THR A 68 6.81 21.66 -25.55
CA THR A 68 5.80 21.02 -24.71
C THR A 68 5.58 21.87 -23.49
N PHE A 69 4.33 22.26 -23.24
CA PHE A 69 3.96 22.98 -22.04
C PHE A 69 3.51 21.99 -20.97
N TYR A 70 4.00 22.17 -19.76
CA TYR A 70 3.66 21.33 -18.61
C TYR A 70 2.90 22.14 -17.57
N LYS A 71 1.96 21.46 -16.94
CA LYS A 71 1.18 22.00 -15.84
C LYS A 71 1.40 21.15 -14.61
N ASP A 72 1.59 21.81 -13.46
CA ASP A 72 1.65 21.12 -12.18
C ASP A 72 0.27 20.63 -11.76
N TYR A 73 0.22 19.46 -11.16
CA TYR A 73 -0.99 18.94 -10.56
C TYR A 73 -0.68 18.17 -9.27
N SER A 74 -1.67 18.08 -8.39
CA SER A 74 -1.53 17.41 -7.10
C SER A 74 -1.64 15.89 -7.26
N CYS A 75 -0.57 15.25 -7.73
CA CYS A 75 -0.57 13.82 -8.02
C CYS A 75 -0.76 12.95 -6.78
N GLY A 76 -0.28 13.38 -5.63
CA GLY A 76 -0.53 12.67 -4.36
C GLY A 76 -2.01 12.63 -4.03
N LYS A 77 -2.71 13.74 -4.17
CA LYS A 77 -4.15 13.83 -3.96
C LYS A 77 -4.93 12.98 -4.98
N VAL A 78 -4.54 13.04 -6.25
CA VAL A 78 -5.16 12.23 -7.31
C VAL A 78 -4.98 10.74 -7.03
N SER A 79 -3.79 10.32 -6.60
CA SER A 79 -3.51 8.93 -6.25
C SER A 79 -4.38 8.45 -5.09
N LYS A 80 -4.52 9.26 -4.04
CA LYS A 80 -5.41 8.98 -2.92
C LYS A 80 -6.87 8.82 -3.37
N GLU A 81 -7.35 9.73 -4.19
CA GLU A 81 -8.73 9.71 -4.71
C GLU A 81 -8.99 8.45 -5.56
N LYS A 82 -8.01 8.00 -6.34
CA LYS A 82 -8.10 6.74 -7.08
C LYS A 82 -8.23 5.53 -6.17
N LEU A 83 -7.48 5.49 -5.08
CA LEU A 83 -7.58 4.41 -4.10
C LEU A 83 -8.93 4.41 -3.40
N ILE A 84 -9.42 5.59 -3.00
CA ILE A 84 -10.76 5.75 -2.42
C ILE A 84 -11.83 5.20 -3.38
N SER A 85 -11.73 5.55 -4.67
CA SER A 85 -12.65 5.08 -5.70
C SER A 85 -12.63 3.55 -5.85
N LYS A 86 -11.46 2.94 -5.80
CA LYS A 86 -11.32 1.48 -5.91
C LYS A 86 -11.92 0.74 -4.71
N ILE A 87 -11.72 1.26 -3.52
CA ILE A 87 -12.23 0.66 -2.28
C ILE A 87 -13.72 0.95 -2.11
N HIS A 88 -14.15 2.16 -2.45
CA HIS A 88 -15.56 2.59 -2.47
C HIS A 88 -16.33 2.28 -1.18
N GLY A 89 -15.70 2.57 -0.03
CA GLY A 89 -16.31 2.36 1.28
C GLY A 89 -16.47 0.90 1.71
N SER A 90 -15.95 -0.04 0.94
CA SER A 90 -16.03 -1.47 1.22
C SER A 90 -15.05 -1.88 2.30
N LYS A 91 -15.34 -3.00 2.96
CA LYS A 91 -14.36 -3.66 3.80
C LYS A 91 -13.21 -4.20 2.95
N ILE A 92 -12.00 -4.09 3.48
CA ILE A 92 -10.83 -4.74 2.94
C ILE A 92 -10.23 -5.69 3.97
N LYS A 93 -9.55 -6.71 3.49
CA LYS A 93 -8.79 -7.64 4.30
C LYS A 93 -7.33 -7.49 3.97
N CYS A 94 -6.51 -7.16 4.97
CA CYS A 94 -5.07 -7.00 4.82
C CYS A 94 -4.33 -8.15 5.50
N ILE A 95 -3.43 -8.79 4.76
CA ILE A 95 -2.59 -9.90 5.23
C ILE A 95 -1.17 -9.37 5.33
N PHE A 96 -0.55 -9.53 6.49
CA PHE A 96 0.74 -8.94 6.79
C PHE A 96 1.59 -9.83 7.70
N THR A 97 2.92 -9.66 7.64
CA THR A 97 3.90 -10.39 8.48
C THR A 97 4.92 -9.47 9.14
N THR A 98 5.21 -8.31 8.55
CA THR A 98 6.29 -7.42 8.99
C THR A 98 5.83 -5.98 9.11
N LYS A 99 6.56 -5.21 9.90
CA LYS A 99 6.43 -3.74 9.98
C LYS A 99 7.62 -3.06 9.33
N ASP A 100 7.38 -1.88 8.75
CA ASP A 100 8.46 -1.02 8.29
C ASP A 100 9.00 -0.13 9.43
N LYS A 101 10.00 0.70 9.11
CA LYS A 101 10.61 1.62 10.08
C LYS A 101 9.67 2.73 10.57
N TYR A 102 8.56 2.95 9.89
CA TYR A 102 7.52 3.93 10.27
C TYR A 102 6.36 3.31 11.03
N LYS A 103 6.54 2.09 11.53
CA LYS A 103 5.52 1.32 12.26
C LYS A 103 4.27 0.99 11.45
N ARG A 104 4.40 0.91 10.12
CA ARG A 104 3.34 0.44 9.24
C ARG A 104 3.56 -1.03 8.93
N TYR A 105 2.50 -1.80 8.92
CA TYR A 105 2.56 -3.17 8.42
C TYR A 105 2.65 -3.17 6.91
N ILE A 106 3.55 -3.94 6.36
CA ILE A 106 3.61 -4.18 4.92
C ILE A 106 2.60 -5.27 4.61
N ALA A 107 1.56 -4.94 3.85
CA ALA A 107 0.41 -5.80 3.69
C ALA A 107 -0.05 -5.92 2.24
N THR A 108 -0.56 -7.10 1.90
CA THR A 108 -1.38 -7.31 0.71
C THR A 108 -2.83 -7.25 1.11
N CYS A 109 -3.58 -6.33 0.51
CA CYS A 109 -4.97 -6.09 0.87
C CYS A 109 -5.91 -6.46 -0.27
N TYR A 110 -7.05 -7.03 0.10
CA TYR A 110 -8.07 -7.48 -0.83
C TYR A 110 -9.39 -6.81 -0.48
N LYS A 111 -10.09 -6.32 -1.51
CA LYS A 111 -11.45 -5.81 -1.35
C LYS A 111 -12.39 -7.00 -1.15
N GLU A 112 -13.17 -6.98 -0.06
CA GLU A 112 -14.18 -7.99 0.17
C GLU A 112 -15.36 -7.77 -0.80
N LYS A 113 -15.81 -8.87 -1.41
CA LYS A 113 -17.03 -8.84 -2.21
C LYS A 113 -18.24 -8.85 -1.29
N ILE A 114 -19.17 -7.96 -1.58
CA ILE A 114 -20.46 -7.92 -0.89
C ILE A 114 -21.35 -9.03 -1.44
#